data_f036c9f7c397a3f91d9089ab04e44436
#
_entry.id   f036c9f7c397a3f91d9089ab04e44436
#
_cell.length_a   1.000
_cell.length_b   1.000
_cell.length_c   1.000
_cell.angle_alpha   90.00
_cell.angle_beta   90.00
_cell.angle_gamma   90.00
#
_symmetry.space_group_name_H-M   'P 1'
#
loop_
_entity.id
_entity.type
_entity.pdbx_description
1 polymer ?
#
loop_
_entity_poly.entity_id
_entity_poly.type
_entity_poly.pdbx_seq_one_letter_code
_entity_poly.pdbx_strand_id
1 'polypeptide(L)'
;MSLTGATRTKVLPDHALLTPDTFVRASLPGWTNVACVVHISPEMGARFKLYTAEMSPGGTGEMALMSVQRLAYVLQGEVGLEVGAQQHLLQPDDYAYLPSDAPHRFTAKSAARLLVIDKPYQPLIGADLPDVVVGSEPRLIPTALMGDEALQVRQMLPDKPSFDMAVNTMAYAPGAHLPFVETHVMEHGLLMLGGGGIYRLADQWYPVQAGDVIWMASYCPQWFGALGKTQAKYLIYKDVNRHSLEVLL
;
A
#
# COMPACT_ATOMS: atom_id res chain seq x y z
N MET A 1 -5.71 22.40 21.57
CA MET A 1 -7.16 22.63 21.39
C MET A 1 -7.51 22.15 19.98
N SER A 2 -8.17 21.02 19.85
CA SER A 2 -8.64 20.55 18.54
C SER A 2 -9.84 21.39 18.15
N LEU A 3 -9.76 22.12 17.05
CA LEU A 3 -10.92 22.84 16.50
C LEU A 3 -11.82 21.79 15.85
N THR A 4 -13.06 21.69 16.30
CA THR A 4 -14.07 20.81 15.70
C THR A 4 -14.21 21.12 14.21
N GLY A 5 -14.03 20.12 13.36
CA GLY A 5 -14.10 20.27 11.91
C GLY A 5 -12.78 20.69 11.23
N ALA A 6 -11.68 20.93 11.97
CA ALA A 6 -10.37 21.16 11.37
C ALA A 6 -9.69 19.82 11.04
N THR A 7 -9.41 19.58 9.78
CA THR A 7 -8.67 18.40 9.30
C THR A 7 -7.75 18.76 8.13
N ARG A 8 -6.67 17.98 7.95
CA ARG A 8 -5.82 18.05 6.75
C ARG A 8 -6.37 17.15 5.62
N THR A 9 -7.34 16.30 5.90
CA THR A 9 -7.96 15.43 4.89
C THR A 9 -8.54 16.26 3.74
N LYS A 10 -8.20 15.86 2.52
CA LYS A 10 -8.71 16.40 1.27
C LYS A 10 -9.01 15.27 0.31
N VAL A 11 -10.14 15.31 -0.35
CA VAL A 11 -10.53 14.35 -1.40
C VAL A 11 -10.89 15.15 -2.64
N LEU A 12 -10.16 14.92 -3.72
CA LEU A 12 -10.33 15.57 -5.02
C LEU A 12 -10.46 14.48 -6.10
N PRO A 13 -10.90 14.81 -7.31
CA PRO A 13 -11.14 13.80 -8.36
C PRO A 13 -9.88 13.06 -8.82
N ASP A 14 -8.71 13.66 -8.69
CA ASP A 14 -7.42 13.16 -9.17
C ASP A 14 -6.45 12.77 -8.05
N HIS A 15 -6.76 13.10 -6.79
CA HIS A 15 -5.95 12.71 -5.64
C HIS A 15 -6.70 12.84 -4.31
N ALA A 16 -6.17 12.21 -3.27
CA ALA A 16 -6.65 12.41 -1.91
C ALA A 16 -5.49 12.36 -0.91
N LEU A 17 -5.56 13.20 0.11
CA LEU A 17 -4.84 13.07 1.37
C LEU A 17 -5.84 12.69 2.45
N LEU A 18 -5.62 11.57 3.13
CA LEU A 18 -6.47 11.05 4.20
C LEU A 18 -5.65 10.97 5.49
N THR A 19 -6.13 11.60 6.54
CA THR A 19 -5.38 11.74 7.80
C THR A 19 -6.06 11.00 8.95
N PRO A 20 -5.30 10.51 9.96
CA PRO A 20 -5.83 9.64 11.01
C PRO A 20 -7.01 10.19 11.81
N ASP A 21 -7.14 11.51 11.88
CA ASP A 21 -8.27 12.18 12.55
C ASP A 21 -9.63 11.99 11.84
N THR A 22 -9.62 11.52 10.59
CA THR A 22 -10.82 11.25 9.80
C THR A 22 -11.09 9.77 9.58
N PHE A 23 -10.29 8.88 10.16
CA PHE A 23 -10.43 7.44 9.95
C PHE A 23 -11.65 6.89 10.69
N VAL A 24 -12.47 6.13 9.97
CA VAL A 24 -13.68 5.49 10.50
C VAL A 24 -13.51 3.98 10.46
N ARG A 25 -13.72 3.33 11.60
CA ARG A 25 -13.68 1.88 11.74
C ARG A 25 -14.98 1.27 11.32
N ALA A 26 -14.91 0.21 10.53
CA ALA A 26 -16.05 -0.57 10.04
C ALA A 26 -15.70 -2.05 10.00
N SER A 27 -16.73 -2.90 9.96
CA SER A 27 -16.57 -4.32 9.66
C SER A 27 -16.52 -4.51 8.14
N LEU A 28 -15.63 -5.38 7.67
CA LEU A 28 -15.57 -5.78 6.26
C LEU A 28 -15.85 -7.28 6.12
N PRO A 29 -16.48 -7.73 5.02
CA PRO A 29 -16.64 -9.15 4.73
C PRO A 29 -15.30 -9.89 4.70
N GLY A 30 -15.27 -11.12 5.22
CA GLY A 30 -14.06 -11.93 5.34
C GLY A 30 -13.20 -11.62 6.56
N TRP A 31 -13.57 -10.64 7.39
CA TRP A 31 -12.87 -10.28 8.62
C TRP A 31 -13.74 -10.53 9.85
N THR A 32 -13.20 -11.25 10.85
CA THR A 32 -13.89 -11.58 12.10
C THR A 32 -13.04 -11.13 13.30
N ASN A 33 -13.62 -10.43 14.27
CA ASN A 33 -12.92 -9.77 15.38
C ASN A 33 -11.83 -8.81 14.91
N VAL A 34 -12.14 -8.07 13.84
CA VAL A 34 -11.24 -7.10 13.20
C VAL A 34 -12.04 -5.84 12.88
N ALA A 35 -11.50 -4.68 13.25
CA ALA A 35 -11.99 -3.40 12.80
C ALA A 35 -11.15 -2.92 11.60
N CYS A 36 -11.79 -2.57 10.50
CA CYS A 36 -11.11 -2.11 9.29
C CYS A 36 -11.33 -0.61 9.09
N VAL A 37 -10.29 0.08 8.62
CA VAL A 37 -10.36 1.46 8.16
C VAL A 37 -10.08 1.47 6.68
N VAL A 38 -11.11 1.72 5.86
CA VAL A 38 -10.97 1.85 4.41
C VAL A 38 -10.44 3.25 4.10
N HIS A 39 -9.28 3.30 3.46
CA HIS A 39 -8.63 4.55 3.08
C HIS A 39 -8.92 4.89 1.62
N ILE A 40 -8.69 3.94 0.72
CA ILE A 40 -8.86 4.10 -0.72
C ILE A 40 -9.80 3.01 -1.20
N SER A 41 -10.74 3.37 -2.05
CA SER A 41 -11.72 2.42 -2.60
C SER A 41 -12.13 2.77 -4.03
N PRO A 42 -12.70 1.82 -4.79
CA PRO A 42 -13.21 2.07 -6.13
C PRO A 42 -14.25 3.20 -6.20
N GLU A 43 -15.00 3.44 -5.15
CA GLU A 43 -15.99 4.53 -5.08
C GLU A 43 -15.35 5.92 -5.13
N MET A 44 -14.03 6.04 -4.84
CA MET A 44 -13.26 7.26 -5.02
C MET A 44 -12.74 7.43 -6.44
N GLY A 45 -12.86 6.40 -7.30
CA GLY A 45 -12.29 6.35 -8.64
C GLY A 45 -11.03 5.49 -8.74
N ALA A 46 -10.58 4.87 -7.65
CA ALA A 46 -9.42 3.98 -7.63
C ALA A 46 -9.74 2.61 -8.26
N ARG A 47 -8.71 1.91 -8.77
CA ARG A 47 -8.84 0.55 -9.32
C ARG A 47 -8.46 -0.53 -8.31
N PHE A 48 -8.27 -0.16 -7.04
CA PHE A 48 -7.90 -1.03 -5.93
C PHE A 48 -8.55 -0.53 -4.64
N LYS A 49 -8.48 -1.35 -3.60
CA LYS A 49 -8.84 -0.97 -2.24
C LYS A 49 -7.61 -1.04 -1.35
N LEU A 50 -7.35 0.03 -0.58
CA LEU A 50 -6.33 0.07 0.45
C LEU A 50 -6.98 0.35 1.78
N TYR A 51 -6.72 -0.50 2.77
CA TYR A 51 -7.28 -0.37 4.10
C TYR A 51 -6.34 -0.89 5.19
N THR A 52 -6.57 -0.47 6.41
CA THR A 52 -5.91 -1.02 7.60
C THR A 52 -6.86 -1.96 8.30
N ALA A 53 -6.41 -3.18 8.62
CA ALA A 53 -7.11 -4.16 9.45
C ALA A 53 -6.51 -4.15 10.86
N GLU A 54 -7.28 -3.70 11.85
CA GLU A 54 -6.93 -3.70 13.27
C GLU A 54 -7.50 -4.98 13.89
N MET A 55 -6.65 -5.96 14.14
CA MET A 55 -7.02 -7.30 14.58
C MET A 55 -6.90 -7.44 16.09
N SER A 56 -7.96 -7.87 16.75
CA SER A 56 -7.88 -8.36 18.14
C SER A 56 -7.18 -9.72 18.19
N PRO A 57 -6.56 -10.12 19.31
CA PRO A 57 -6.03 -11.48 19.46
C PRO A 57 -7.05 -12.54 19.08
N GLY A 58 -6.68 -13.50 18.21
CA GLY A 58 -7.59 -14.50 17.64
C GLY A 58 -8.48 -13.98 16.51
N GLY A 59 -8.41 -12.70 16.16
CA GLY A 59 -9.10 -12.15 14.99
C GLY A 59 -8.61 -12.80 13.71
N THR A 60 -9.49 -12.98 12.72
CA THR A 60 -9.17 -13.68 11.47
C THR A 60 -9.54 -12.86 10.25
N GLY A 61 -8.82 -13.11 9.15
CA GLY A 61 -9.10 -12.53 7.84
C GLY A 61 -8.94 -13.56 6.73
N GLU A 62 -9.92 -13.62 5.84
CA GLU A 62 -9.96 -14.53 4.70
C GLU A 62 -10.28 -13.75 3.43
N MET A 63 -10.03 -14.32 2.26
CA MET A 63 -10.48 -13.73 1.00
C MET A 63 -11.99 -13.93 0.87
N ALA A 64 -12.72 -12.83 0.77
CA ALA A 64 -14.17 -12.83 0.61
C ALA A 64 -14.62 -12.74 -0.86
N LEU A 65 -13.73 -12.39 -1.78
CA LEU A 65 -14.06 -12.10 -3.19
C LEU A 65 -13.21 -12.96 -4.12
N MET A 66 -13.84 -13.55 -5.13
CA MET A 66 -13.14 -14.25 -6.21
C MET A 66 -12.44 -13.25 -7.15
N SER A 67 -11.39 -13.70 -7.82
CA SER A 67 -10.59 -12.92 -8.79
C SER A 67 -9.92 -11.67 -8.21
N VAL A 68 -9.83 -11.56 -6.87
CA VAL A 68 -9.13 -10.48 -6.18
C VAL A 68 -7.81 -11.01 -5.63
N GLN A 69 -6.73 -10.35 -5.96
CA GLN A 69 -5.42 -10.55 -5.35
C GLN A 69 -5.25 -9.65 -4.14
N ARG A 70 -4.42 -10.05 -3.21
CA ARG A 70 -4.20 -9.34 -1.96
C ARG A 70 -2.72 -9.20 -1.64
N LEU A 71 -2.28 -8.02 -1.23
CA LEU A 71 -1.04 -7.86 -0.50
C LEU A 71 -1.37 -7.40 0.93
N ALA A 72 -0.80 -8.10 1.91
CA ALA A 72 -0.87 -7.71 3.32
C ALA A 72 0.54 -7.40 3.83
N TYR A 73 0.70 -6.27 4.53
CA TYR A 73 1.94 -5.85 5.19
C TYR A 73 1.68 -5.65 6.67
N VAL A 74 2.51 -6.25 7.53
CA VAL A 74 2.34 -6.18 8.98
C VAL A 74 2.91 -4.87 9.50
N LEU A 75 2.03 -4.00 10.01
CA LEU A 75 2.41 -2.74 10.65
C LEU A 75 2.75 -2.92 12.13
N GLN A 76 2.09 -3.89 12.79
CA GLN A 76 2.24 -4.13 14.23
C GLN A 76 1.75 -5.52 14.60
N GLY A 77 2.33 -6.12 15.65
CA GLY A 77 1.91 -7.39 16.22
C GLY A 77 2.37 -8.60 15.40
N GLU A 78 1.83 -9.77 15.71
CA GLU A 78 2.17 -11.04 15.06
C GLU A 78 0.92 -11.68 14.45
N VAL A 79 1.03 -12.15 13.22
CA VAL A 79 -0.08 -12.72 12.45
C VAL A 79 0.36 -14.04 11.82
N GLY A 80 -0.35 -15.12 12.13
CA GLY A 80 -0.23 -16.37 11.40
C GLY A 80 -0.90 -16.24 10.03
N LEU A 81 -0.25 -16.72 8.99
CA LEU A 81 -0.80 -16.87 7.64
C LEU A 81 -0.80 -18.34 7.26
N GLU A 82 -1.97 -18.85 6.90
CA GLU A 82 -2.15 -20.14 6.25
C GLU A 82 -2.45 -19.88 4.76
N VAL A 83 -1.69 -20.50 3.86
CA VAL A 83 -1.90 -20.45 2.41
C VAL A 83 -1.59 -21.80 1.80
N GLY A 84 -2.62 -22.48 1.26
CA GLY A 84 -2.51 -23.87 0.87
C GLY A 84 -2.07 -24.76 2.04
N ALA A 85 -0.99 -25.53 1.86
CA ALA A 85 -0.39 -26.37 2.90
C ALA A 85 0.69 -25.65 3.74
N GLN A 86 1.00 -24.40 3.42
CA GLN A 86 2.06 -23.64 4.09
C GLN A 86 1.51 -22.80 5.24
N GLN A 87 2.31 -22.70 6.30
CA GLN A 87 2.04 -21.83 7.43
C GLN A 87 3.22 -20.90 7.65
N HIS A 88 2.94 -19.60 7.85
CA HIS A 88 3.93 -18.58 8.11
C HIS A 88 3.55 -17.80 9.36
N LEU A 89 4.54 -17.36 10.13
CA LEU A 89 4.36 -16.35 11.19
C LEU A 89 4.94 -15.04 10.67
N LEU A 90 4.08 -14.06 10.47
CA LEU A 90 4.44 -12.73 9.99
C LEU A 90 4.60 -11.79 11.19
N GLN A 91 5.70 -11.04 11.19
CA GLN A 91 6.07 -10.04 12.18
C GLN A 91 6.07 -8.62 11.56
N PRO A 92 6.21 -7.54 12.32
CA PRO A 92 6.29 -6.20 11.74
C PRO A 92 7.32 -6.11 10.62
N ASP A 93 6.94 -5.42 9.54
CA ASP A 93 7.66 -5.29 8.27
C ASP A 93 7.71 -6.57 7.40
N ASP A 94 7.08 -7.67 7.82
CA ASP A 94 6.84 -8.81 6.92
C ASP A 94 5.59 -8.55 6.05
N TYR A 95 5.58 -9.20 4.89
CA TYR A 95 4.48 -9.08 3.93
C TYR A 95 4.16 -10.41 3.25
N ALA A 96 2.94 -10.50 2.75
CA ALA A 96 2.49 -11.59 1.90
C ALA A 96 1.70 -11.06 0.72
N TYR A 97 2.05 -11.49 -0.48
CA TYR A 97 1.23 -11.34 -1.67
C TYR A 97 0.53 -12.67 -1.96
N LEU A 98 -0.76 -12.60 -2.15
CA LEU A 98 -1.67 -13.72 -2.36
C LEU A 98 -2.37 -13.49 -3.69
N PRO A 99 -2.09 -14.29 -4.72
CA PRO A 99 -2.73 -14.16 -6.01
C PRO A 99 -4.24 -14.39 -5.90
N SER A 100 -4.97 -13.99 -6.94
CA SER A 100 -6.40 -14.28 -7.03
C SER A 100 -6.65 -15.79 -6.91
N ASP A 101 -7.72 -16.13 -6.22
CA ASP A 101 -8.16 -17.52 -6.00
C ASP A 101 -7.20 -18.39 -5.16
N ALA A 102 -6.19 -17.80 -4.49
CA ALA A 102 -5.36 -18.49 -3.51
C ALA A 102 -6.09 -18.55 -2.15
N PRO A 103 -6.59 -19.72 -1.70
CA PRO A 103 -7.21 -19.83 -0.38
C PRO A 103 -6.19 -19.47 0.71
N HIS A 104 -6.56 -18.56 1.58
CA HIS A 104 -5.67 -18.14 2.67
C HIS A 104 -6.46 -17.69 3.89
N ARG A 105 -5.79 -17.73 5.04
CA ARG A 105 -6.32 -17.26 6.30
C ARG A 105 -5.26 -16.57 7.13
N PHE A 106 -5.55 -15.36 7.55
CA PHE A 106 -4.80 -14.64 8.59
C PHE A 106 -5.41 -14.94 9.96
N THR A 107 -4.56 -15.09 10.98
CA THR A 107 -4.97 -15.23 12.37
C THR A 107 -4.04 -14.41 13.26
N ALA A 108 -4.57 -13.42 13.94
CA ALA A 108 -3.80 -12.59 14.85
C ALA A 108 -3.36 -13.37 16.09
N LYS A 109 -2.06 -13.46 16.34
CA LYS A 109 -1.47 -14.11 17.54
C LYS A 109 -1.41 -13.15 18.72
N SER A 110 -1.36 -11.85 18.45
CA SER A 110 -1.45 -10.75 19.40
C SER A 110 -2.38 -9.68 18.83
N ALA A 111 -2.60 -8.58 19.52
CA ALA A 111 -3.19 -7.40 18.88
C ALA A 111 -2.29 -6.98 17.72
N ALA A 112 -2.84 -6.94 16.51
CA ALA A 112 -2.06 -6.75 15.29
C ALA A 112 -2.73 -5.72 14.36
N ARG A 113 -1.92 -5.14 13.47
CA ARG A 113 -2.40 -4.21 12.47
C ARG A 113 -1.73 -4.51 11.13
N LEU A 114 -2.55 -4.73 10.10
CA LEU A 114 -2.12 -4.95 8.74
C LEU A 114 -2.50 -3.77 7.86
N LEU A 115 -1.61 -3.36 6.95
CA LEU A 115 -2.01 -2.64 5.75
C LEU A 115 -2.37 -3.67 4.68
N VAL A 116 -3.54 -3.56 4.08
CA VAL A 116 -4.04 -4.51 3.09
C VAL A 116 -4.38 -3.78 1.80
N ILE A 117 -3.92 -4.35 0.69
CA ILE A 117 -4.22 -3.90 -0.67
C ILE A 117 -4.95 -5.03 -1.37
N ASP A 118 -6.21 -4.80 -1.74
CA ASP A 118 -7.03 -5.71 -2.53
C ASP A 118 -7.24 -5.12 -3.93
N LYS A 119 -6.95 -5.90 -4.98
CA LYS A 119 -7.10 -5.47 -6.36
C LYS A 119 -7.66 -6.61 -7.21
N PRO A 120 -8.68 -6.38 -8.07
CA PRO A 120 -9.04 -7.35 -9.10
C PRO A 120 -7.82 -7.67 -9.96
N TYR A 121 -7.47 -8.95 -10.10
CA TYR A 121 -6.37 -9.37 -10.97
C TYR A 121 -6.80 -9.29 -12.44
N GLN A 122 -5.94 -8.72 -13.27
CA GLN A 122 -6.12 -8.66 -14.71
C GLN A 122 -5.14 -9.63 -15.39
N PRO A 123 -5.62 -10.79 -15.90
CA PRO A 123 -4.75 -11.73 -16.59
C PRO A 123 -4.12 -11.10 -17.83
N LEU A 124 -2.89 -11.48 -18.13
CA LEU A 124 -2.19 -11.13 -19.37
C LEU A 124 -2.05 -12.38 -20.23
N ILE A 125 -2.45 -12.29 -21.49
CA ILE A 125 -2.34 -13.40 -22.43
C ILE A 125 -0.88 -13.80 -22.60
N GLY A 126 -0.58 -15.09 -22.41
CA GLY A 126 0.78 -15.63 -22.52
C GLY A 126 1.67 -15.44 -21.28
N ALA A 127 1.17 -14.82 -20.22
CA ALA A 127 1.86 -14.79 -18.92
C ALA A 127 1.25 -15.81 -17.96
N ASP A 128 2.11 -16.48 -17.18
CA ASP A 128 1.67 -17.33 -16.07
C ASP A 128 1.00 -16.50 -14.96
N LEU A 129 0.15 -17.14 -14.17
CA LEU A 129 -0.37 -16.52 -12.95
C LEU A 129 0.78 -16.27 -11.96
N PRO A 130 0.72 -15.19 -11.20
CA PRO A 130 1.76 -14.94 -10.20
C PRO A 130 1.70 -15.95 -9.06
N ASP A 131 2.86 -16.29 -8.51
CA ASP A 131 2.99 -17.15 -7.33
C ASP A 131 2.71 -16.37 -6.04
N VAL A 132 2.44 -17.10 -4.95
CA VAL A 132 2.46 -16.55 -3.59
C VAL A 132 3.85 -16.02 -3.27
N VAL A 133 3.93 -14.80 -2.74
CA VAL A 133 5.19 -14.22 -2.25
C VAL A 133 5.06 -13.92 -0.76
N VAL A 134 5.94 -14.48 0.06
CA VAL A 134 6.06 -14.13 1.48
C VAL A 134 7.47 -13.62 1.72
N GLY A 135 7.60 -12.47 2.34
CA GLY A 135 8.90 -11.84 2.53
C GLY A 135 8.94 -10.88 3.72
N SER A 136 10.13 -10.33 3.94
CA SER A 136 10.41 -9.35 4.99
C SER A 136 11.09 -8.14 4.36
N GLU A 137 10.50 -6.97 4.51
CA GLU A 137 10.98 -5.74 3.87
C GLU A 137 12.43 -5.40 4.27
N PRO A 138 12.84 -5.51 5.56
CA PRO A 138 14.22 -5.25 5.96
C PRO A 138 15.28 -6.17 5.32
N ARG A 139 14.88 -7.34 4.83
CA ARG A 139 15.77 -8.29 4.15
C ARG A 139 15.95 -8.01 2.66
N LEU A 140 15.12 -7.14 2.10
CA LEU A 140 15.24 -6.74 0.70
C LEU A 140 16.44 -5.81 0.51
N ILE A 141 17.18 -6.02 -0.57
CA ILE A 141 18.30 -5.15 -0.93
C ILE A 141 17.75 -3.82 -1.43
N PRO A 142 18.09 -2.69 -0.79
CA PRO A 142 17.65 -1.39 -1.27
C PRO A 142 18.38 -1.02 -2.55
N THR A 143 17.70 -0.25 -3.41
CA THR A 143 18.25 0.29 -4.64
C THR A 143 18.12 1.81 -4.63
N ALA A 144 19.18 2.52 -4.95
CA ALA A 144 19.16 3.97 -5.09
C ALA A 144 18.26 4.38 -6.27
N LEU A 145 17.25 5.23 -6.01
CA LEU A 145 16.40 5.73 -7.09
C LEU A 145 17.20 6.69 -7.98
N MET A 146 17.30 6.36 -9.26
CA MET A 146 18.06 7.16 -10.25
C MET A 146 19.51 7.46 -9.82
N GLY A 147 20.10 6.58 -8.99
CA GLY A 147 21.47 6.73 -8.48
C GLY A 147 21.61 7.67 -7.28
N ASP A 148 20.53 8.18 -6.72
CA ASP A 148 20.55 8.99 -5.49
C ASP A 148 20.52 8.10 -4.25
N GLU A 149 21.65 7.97 -3.57
CA GLU A 149 21.82 7.17 -2.36
C GLU A 149 20.99 7.69 -1.16
N ALA A 150 20.57 8.95 -1.20
CA ALA A 150 19.68 9.52 -0.19
C ALA A 150 18.22 9.08 -0.32
N LEU A 151 17.88 8.37 -1.43
CA LEU A 151 16.55 7.89 -1.75
C LEU A 151 16.60 6.39 -2.09
N GLN A 152 16.18 5.54 -1.14
CA GLN A 152 16.28 4.09 -1.24
C GLN A 152 14.92 3.44 -1.48
N VAL A 153 14.86 2.53 -2.46
CA VAL A 153 13.66 1.77 -2.81
C VAL A 153 13.88 0.29 -2.50
N ARG A 154 12.93 -0.34 -1.81
CA ARG A 154 12.87 -1.79 -1.66
C ARG A 154 11.63 -2.33 -2.37
N GLN A 155 11.86 -3.17 -3.36
CA GLN A 155 10.80 -3.77 -4.17
C GLN A 155 10.34 -5.08 -3.53
N MET A 156 9.05 -5.18 -3.17
CA MET A 156 8.49 -6.34 -2.49
C MET A 156 8.06 -7.46 -3.43
N LEU A 157 7.62 -7.12 -4.64
CA LEU A 157 7.14 -8.09 -5.63
C LEU A 157 8.12 -8.20 -6.80
N PRO A 158 8.23 -9.38 -7.43
CA PRO A 158 9.05 -9.56 -8.63
C PRO A 158 8.62 -8.61 -9.77
N ASP A 159 9.58 -8.05 -10.47
CA ASP A 159 9.34 -7.30 -11.71
C ASP A 159 9.14 -8.30 -12.87
N LYS A 160 7.93 -8.83 -12.99
CA LYS A 160 7.53 -9.81 -14.02
C LYS A 160 6.17 -9.43 -14.59
N PRO A 161 5.92 -9.71 -15.89
CA PRO A 161 4.64 -9.44 -16.53
C PRO A 161 3.42 -10.12 -15.89
N SER A 162 3.62 -11.23 -15.14
CA SER A 162 2.57 -11.90 -14.39
C SER A 162 1.97 -11.03 -13.29
N PHE A 163 2.74 -10.10 -12.70
CA PHE A 163 2.22 -9.18 -11.68
C PHE A 163 1.63 -7.93 -12.33
N ASP A 164 0.41 -7.58 -11.95
CA ASP A 164 -0.25 -6.36 -12.41
C ASP A 164 -0.31 -5.27 -11.32
N MET A 165 0.44 -5.48 -10.24
CA MET A 165 0.76 -4.48 -9.25
C MET A 165 2.22 -4.58 -8.81
N ALA A 166 2.81 -3.46 -8.44
CA ALA A 166 4.07 -3.37 -7.72
C ALA A 166 3.83 -2.72 -6.35
N VAL A 167 4.55 -3.20 -5.34
CA VAL A 167 4.53 -2.61 -4.00
C VAL A 167 5.96 -2.44 -3.52
N ASN A 168 6.30 -1.21 -3.15
CA ASN A 168 7.64 -0.83 -2.73
C ASN A 168 7.58 -0.08 -1.40
N THR A 169 8.67 -0.10 -0.64
CA THR A 169 8.94 0.99 0.31
C THR A 169 9.92 1.96 -0.31
N MET A 170 9.72 3.24 -0.01
CA MET A 170 10.63 4.32 -0.39
C MET A 170 11.05 5.05 0.88
N ALA A 171 12.37 5.15 1.08
CA ALA A 171 12.97 5.77 2.24
C ALA A 171 13.86 6.94 1.81
N TYR A 172 13.65 8.09 2.44
CA TYR A 172 14.30 9.36 2.12
C TYR A 172 15.12 9.82 3.32
N ALA A 173 16.40 10.07 3.11
CA ALA A 173 17.21 10.77 4.10
C ALA A 173 16.64 12.17 4.40
N PRO A 174 16.94 12.78 5.56
CA PRO A 174 16.51 14.15 5.83
C PRO A 174 16.93 15.12 4.71
N GLY A 175 15.95 15.85 4.14
CA GLY A 175 16.16 16.78 3.03
C GLY A 175 16.19 16.15 1.63
N ALA A 176 16.18 14.82 1.51
CA ALA A 176 16.08 14.15 0.21
C ALA A 176 14.70 14.34 -0.42
N HIS A 177 14.64 14.37 -1.73
CA HIS A 177 13.40 14.61 -2.47
C HIS A 177 13.44 13.94 -3.84
N LEU A 178 12.29 13.73 -4.47
CA LEU A 178 12.22 13.32 -5.87
C LEU A 178 12.91 14.37 -6.75
N PRO A 179 13.68 13.96 -7.76
CA PRO A 179 14.47 14.91 -8.57
C PRO A 179 13.61 15.85 -9.42
N PHE A 180 12.38 15.45 -9.74
CA PHE A 180 11.42 16.22 -10.53
C PHE A 180 9.99 15.82 -10.18
N VAL A 181 9.03 16.61 -10.68
CA VAL A 181 7.60 16.28 -10.61
C VAL A 181 7.32 15.14 -11.58
N GLU A 182 6.90 14.00 -11.06
CA GLU A 182 6.54 12.83 -11.86
C GLU A 182 5.10 12.94 -12.35
N THR A 183 4.88 12.48 -13.59
CA THR A 183 3.54 12.31 -14.18
C THR A 183 3.57 11.08 -15.06
N HIS A 184 2.74 10.09 -14.77
CA HIS A 184 2.70 8.83 -15.51
C HIS A 184 1.34 8.14 -15.40
N VAL A 185 1.14 7.09 -16.20
CA VAL A 185 -0.13 6.36 -16.30
C VAL A 185 -0.49 5.58 -15.03
N MET A 186 0.52 5.21 -14.23
CA MET A 186 0.31 4.42 -13.03
C MET A 186 -0.47 5.19 -11.97
N GLU A 187 -1.46 4.51 -11.40
CA GLU A 187 -2.19 4.93 -10.23
C GLU A 187 -1.43 4.53 -8.96
N HIS A 188 -1.54 5.31 -7.89
CA HIS A 188 -0.86 5.04 -6.64
C HIS A 188 -1.78 5.08 -5.42
N GLY A 189 -1.42 4.25 -4.44
CA GLY A 189 -1.86 4.39 -3.06
C GLY A 189 -0.68 4.24 -2.14
N LEU A 190 -0.50 5.14 -1.18
CA LEU A 190 0.59 5.03 -0.24
C LEU A 190 0.15 5.27 1.21
N LEU A 191 0.91 4.66 2.14
CA LEU A 191 0.84 4.94 3.57
C LEU A 191 2.21 5.46 4.03
N MET A 192 2.23 6.63 4.68
CA MET A 192 3.42 7.14 5.37
C MET A 192 3.72 6.26 6.59
N LEU A 193 4.83 5.52 6.56
CA LEU A 193 5.26 4.62 7.64
C LEU A 193 6.05 5.34 8.72
N GLY A 194 6.79 6.39 8.36
CA GLY A 194 7.63 7.13 9.28
C GLY A 194 8.04 8.49 8.75
N GLY A 195 8.47 9.37 9.65
CA GLY A 195 8.89 10.73 9.30
C GLY A 195 7.77 11.57 8.71
N GLY A 196 8.11 12.44 7.77
CA GLY A 196 7.17 13.32 7.09
C GLY A 196 7.87 14.24 6.10
N GLY A 197 7.09 15.11 5.47
CA GLY A 197 7.61 16.01 4.45
C GLY A 197 6.53 16.87 3.83
N ILE A 198 6.80 17.32 2.62
CA ILE A 198 5.85 18.00 1.76
C ILE A 198 5.58 17.13 0.56
N TYR A 199 4.32 16.84 0.30
CA TYR A 199 3.86 16.14 -0.90
C TYR A 199 3.17 17.15 -1.83
N ARG A 200 3.61 17.22 -3.08
CA ARG A 200 2.87 17.91 -4.14
C ARG A 200 1.97 16.89 -4.85
N LEU A 201 0.69 17.23 -4.99
CA LEU A 201 -0.31 16.46 -5.73
C LEU A 201 -1.06 17.42 -6.63
N ALA A 202 -1.03 17.21 -7.93
CA ALA A 202 -1.46 18.16 -8.95
C ALA A 202 -0.77 19.54 -8.76
N ASP A 203 -1.53 20.59 -8.48
CA ASP A 203 -1.04 21.94 -8.17
C ASP A 203 -1.05 22.27 -6.66
N GLN A 204 -1.42 21.31 -5.81
CA GLN A 204 -1.54 21.49 -4.37
C GLN A 204 -0.33 20.95 -3.60
N TRP A 205 -0.03 21.57 -2.46
CA TRP A 205 1.08 21.19 -1.57
C TRP A 205 0.55 20.81 -0.20
N TYR A 206 0.91 19.62 0.27
CA TYR A 206 0.41 19.03 1.50
C TYR A 206 1.55 18.72 2.45
N PRO A 207 1.56 19.28 3.69
CA PRO A 207 2.38 18.71 4.74
C PRO A 207 1.85 17.32 5.09
N VAL A 208 2.76 16.33 5.11
CA VAL A 208 2.42 14.92 5.39
C VAL A 208 3.31 14.36 6.48
N GLN A 209 2.79 13.37 7.22
CA GLN A 209 3.48 12.71 8.33
C GLN A 209 3.10 11.24 8.44
N ALA A 210 3.81 10.50 9.28
CA ALA A 210 3.50 9.09 9.58
C ALA A 210 2.01 8.89 9.90
N GLY A 211 1.40 7.87 9.30
CA GLY A 211 -0.01 7.55 9.40
C GLY A 211 -0.91 8.18 8.33
N ASP A 212 -0.44 9.18 7.60
CA ASP A 212 -1.20 9.75 6.47
C ASP A 212 -1.23 8.78 5.29
N VAL A 213 -2.36 8.73 4.60
CA VAL A 213 -2.57 7.94 3.39
C VAL A 213 -2.82 8.86 2.21
N ILE A 214 -2.23 8.55 1.05
CA ILE A 214 -2.39 9.32 -0.17
C ILE A 214 -2.87 8.39 -1.29
N TRP A 215 -3.84 8.86 -2.06
CA TRP A 215 -4.22 8.30 -3.35
C TRP A 215 -3.87 9.28 -4.46
N MET A 216 -3.36 8.76 -5.57
CA MET A 216 -3.05 9.52 -6.79
C MET A 216 -3.60 8.76 -7.98
N ALA A 217 -4.51 9.38 -8.72
CA ALA A 217 -5.03 8.84 -9.96
C ALA A 217 -3.94 8.83 -11.05
N SER A 218 -4.20 8.08 -12.14
CA SER A 218 -3.34 8.11 -13.33
C SER A 218 -3.13 9.55 -13.80
N TYR A 219 -1.88 9.87 -14.16
CA TYR A 219 -1.42 11.19 -14.62
C TYR A 219 -1.51 12.33 -13.59
N CYS A 220 -1.82 12.07 -12.32
CA CYS A 220 -1.73 13.10 -11.29
C CYS A 220 -0.25 13.51 -11.12
N PRO A 221 0.12 14.78 -11.36
CA PRO A 221 1.48 15.25 -11.10
C PRO A 221 1.82 15.11 -9.62
N GLN A 222 2.97 14.53 -9.31
CA GLN A 222 3.37 14.19 -7.94
C GLN A 222 4.85 14.47 -7.66
N TRP A 223 5.14 14.90 -6.46
CA TRP A 223 6.50 15.09 -5.96
C TRP A 223 6.51 15.01 -4.44
N PHE A 224 7.58 14.45 -3.87
CA PHE A 224 7.78 14.38 -2.43
C PHE A 224 9.17 14.88 -2.03
N GLY A 225 9.21 15.67 -0.96
CA GLY A 225 10.44 16.07 -0.28
C GLY A 225 10.35 15.81 1.22
N ALA A 226 11.33 15.08 1.75
CA ALA A 226 11.42 14.75 3.16
C ALA A 226 11.83 15.97 3.99
N LEU A 227 11.09 16.27 5.04
CA LEU A 227 11.39 17.33 5.99
C LEU A 227 11.60 16.75 7.40
N GLY A 228 12.38 17.46 8.18
CA GLY A 228 12.69 17.04 9.54
C GLY A 228 14.09 16.45 9.69
N LYS A 229 14.35 15.83 10.85
CA LYS A 229 15.69 15.33 11.23
C LYS A 229 15.80 13.81 11.16
N THR A 230 14.70 13.14 10.84
CA THR A 230 14.64 11.67 10.72
C THR A 230 14.29 11.28 9.31
N GLN A 231 14.63 10.05 8.93
CA GLN A 231 14.26 9.48 7.65
C GLN A 231 12.72 9.49 7.47
N ALA A 232 12.24 9.91 6.31
CA ALA A 232 10.87 9.68 5.90
C ALA A 232 10.77 8.36 5.14
N LYS A 233 9.71 7.57 5.40
CA LYS A 233 9.48 6.29 4.74
C LYS A 233 8.00 6.11 4.45
N TYR A 234 7.67 5.63 3.26
CA TYR A 234 6.31 5.20 2.93
C TYR A 234 6.31 3.87 2.18
N LEU A 235 5.19 3.15 2.28
CA LEU A 235 4.84 2.02 1.43
C LEU A 235 3.94 2.54 0.31
N ILE A 236 4.26 2.18 -0.93
CA ILE A 236 3.52 2.63 -2.12
C ILE A 236 3.11 1.45 -2.99
N TYR A 237 1.84 1.43 -3.37
CA TYR A 237 1.25 0.59 -4.41
C TYR A 237 1.31 1.32 -5.75
N LYS A 238 1.53 0.56 -6.83
CA LYS A 238 1.46 1.01 -8.22
C LYS A 238 0.73 -0.06 -9.03
N ASP A 239 -0.14 0.33 -9.95
CA ASP A 239 -0.57 -0.58 -11.01
C ASP A 239 0.49 -0.61 -12.11
N VAL A 240 0.81 -1.81 -12.61
CA VAL A 240 1.87 -2.05 -13.59
C VAL A 240 1.43 -3.10 -14.60
N ASN A 241 2.12 -3.17 -15.75
CA ASN A 241 1.99 -4.25 -16.72
C ASN A 241 0.57 -4.47 -17.30
N ARG A 242 -0.31 -3.45 -17.23
CA ARG A 242 -1.70 -3.52 -17.77
C ARG A 242 -2.11 -2.16 -18.32
N HIS A 243 -1.29 -1.63 -19.22
CA HIS A 243 -1.68 -0.42 -19.94
C HIS A 243 -2.87 -0.71 -20.86
N SER A 244 -3.83 0.22 -20.93
CA SER A 244 -5.08 0.04 -21.70
C SER A 244 -4.86 -0.23 -23.19
N LEU A 245 -3.71 0.14 -23.73
CA LEU A 245 -3.33 -0.13 -25.12
C LEU A 245 -2.53 -1.42 -25.30
N GLU A 246 -2.04 -2.06 -24.23
CA GLU A 246 -1.31 -3.34 -24.30
C GLU A 246 -2.25 -4.54 -24.53
N VAL A 247 -3.53 -4.39 -24.21
CA VAL A 247 -4.56 -5.44 -24.40
C VAL A 247 -4.98 -5.59 -25.87
N LEU A 248 -4.52 -4.70 -26.73
CA LEU A 248 -4.85 -4.69 -28.17
C LEU A 248 -3.75 -5.30 -29.06
N LEU A 249 -2.68 -5.81 -28.47
CA LEU A 249 -1.59 -6.53 -29.13
C LEU A 249 -1.63 -8.03 -28.79
#